data_dc3ffb25da87808148ee2bf3be748b35
#
_entry.id   dc3ffb25da87808148ee2bf3be748b35
#
_cell.length_a   1.000
_cell.length_b   1.000
_cell.length_c   1.000
_cell.angle_alpha   90.00
_cell.angle_beta   90.00
_cell.angle_gamma   90.00
#
_symmetry.space_group_name_H-M   'P 1'
#
loop_
_entity.id
_entity.type
_entity.pdbx_description
1 polymer ?
#
loop_
_entity_poly.entity_id
_entity_poly.type
_entity_poly.pdbx_seq_one_letter_code
_entity_poly.pdbx_strand_id
1 'polypeptide(L)'
;MIVHRPAYDDWSLPKGKAHLHELLPATAVREVGEETGVHVRLTAGLTPLRYPVAQTMKLVSWWVGIPISSTEHRPNAEVDQATWMSVDKALKVLTYSDEREVLAEAVGLPRTTPLIIIRHAKAKSRETWIKPDPLRPLSRKGKQQLSYISQILDSFGVANLSSSSSTRCVQTLQRYAKSIRASVATTPCLTEEESSEKKVNSYMSDLAHVVGSSRIPTAVCSHRPVLPLMFSALSLPDHELATGSCVIAHLDGSGKVVRTEWHDTLRVKQ
;
A
#
# COMPACT_ATOMS: atom_id res chain seq x y z
N MET A 1 2.18 15.77 12.98
CA MET A 1 1.42 15.27 14.15
C MET A 1 2.37 14.48 15.00
N ILE A 2 2.43 14.78 16.33
CA ILE A 2 3.12 13.97 17.33
C ILE A 2 2.17 13.76 18.52
N VAL A 3 2.46 12.77 19.34
CA VAL A 3 1.65 12.36 20.50
C VAL A 3 2.48 12.41 21.78
N HIS A 4 1.86 12.77 22.91
CA HIS A 4 2.41 12.63 24.24
C HIS A 4 1.85 11.39 24.92
N ARG A 5 2.74 10.58 25.52
CA ARG A 5 2.38 9.34 26.21
C ARG A 5 2.64 9.46 27.71
N PRO A 6 1.60 9.65 28.52
CA PRO A 6 1.77 9.95 29.95
C PRO A 6 2.47 8.84 30.74
N ALA A 7 2.31 7.57 30.32
CA ALA A 7 2.98 6.45 31.00
C ALA A 7 4.50 6.46 30.88
N TYR A 8 5.06 7.15 29.89
CA TYR A 8 6.51 7.26 29.62
C TYR A 8 7.01 8.71 29.78
N ASP A 9 6.10 9.67 29.93
CA ASP A 9 6.39 11.10 29.91
C ASP A 9 7.24 11.50 28.69
N ASP A 10 6.82 11.02 27.49
CA ASP A 10 7.57 11.19 26.24
C ASP A 10 6.70 11.75 25.10
N TRP A 11 7.38 12.36 24.12
CA TRP A 11 6.81 12.76 22.84
C TRP A 11 7.29 11.82 21.73
N SER A 12 6.36 11.30 20.93
CA SER A 12 6.60 10.25 19.95
C SER A 12 5.82 10.47 18.66
N LEU A 13 6.27 9.85 17.58
CA LEU A 13 5.44 9.66 16.38
C LEU A 13 4.36 8.60 16.68
N PRO A 14 3.12 8.77 16.16
CA PRO A 14 2.04 7.80 16.35
C PRO A 14 2.45 6.40 15.87
N LYS A 15 2.28 5.37 16.70
CA LYS A 15 2.63 3.98 16.38
C LYS A 15 1.99 2.99 17.34
N GLY A 16 1.71 1.81 16.86
CA GLY A 16 1.19 0.74 17.70
C GLY A 16 1.44 -0.65 17.15
N LYS A 17 0.72 -1.65 17.67
CA LYS A 17 0.92 -3.07 17.38
C LYS A 17 -0.13 -3.60 16.42
N ALA A 18 0.30 -4.41 15.44
CA ALA A 18 -0.61 -5.10 14.55
C ALA A 18 -1.50 -6.08 15.32
N HIS A 19 -2.78 -6.10 14.99
CA HIS A 19 -3.70 -7.13 15.42
C HIS A 19 -3.49 -8.42 14.62
N LEU A 20 -4.06 -9.52 15.09
CA LEU A 20 -4.03 -10.79 14.37
C LEU A 20 -4.67 -10.61 12.97
N HIS A 21 -3.94 -11.03 11.92
CA HIS A 21 -4.34 -10.88 10.51
C HIS A 21 -4.43 -9.44 9.98
N GLU A 22 -3.94 -8.46 10.72
CA GLU A 22 -3.82 -7.08 10.26
C GLU A 22 -2.47 -6.87 9.56
N LEU A 23 -2.50 -6.19 8.41
CA LEU A 23 -1.28 -5.81 7.70
C LEU A 23 -0.67 -4.53 8.29
N LEU A 24 0.65 -4.42 8.29
CA LEU A 24 1.34 -3.26 8.87
C LEU A 24 0.87 -1.90 8.31
N PRO A 25 0.59 -1.73 6.98
CA PRO A 25 -0.01 -0.50 6.49
C PRO A 25 -1.40 -0.20 7.10
N ALA A 26 -2.24 -1.24 7.29
CA ALA A 26 -3.55 -1.07 7.91
C ALA A 26 -3.42 -0.72 9.40
N THR A 27 -2.46 -1.36 10.09
CA THR A 27 -2.10 -1.01 11.48
C THR A 27 -1.72 0.47 11.58
N ALA A 28 -0.83 0.96 10.71
CA ALA A 28 -0.39 2.36 10.75
C ALA A 28 -1.56 3.34 10.59
N VAL A 29 -2.50 3.07 9.68
CA VAL A 29 -3.70 3.90 9.50
C VAL A 29 -4.61 3.86 10.74
N ARG A 30 -4.86 2.67 11.30
CA ARG A 30 -5.70 2.50 12.50
C ARG A 30 -5.08 3.20 13.70
N GLU A 31 -3.80 2.98 14.00
CA GLU A 31 -3.12 3.55 15.15
C GLU A 31 -3.09 5.08 15.10
N VAL A 32 -2.81 5.67 13.93
CA VAL A 32 -2.92 7.14 13.76
C VAL A 32 -4.34 7.62 14.09
N GLY A 33 -5.37 6.91 13.61
CA GLY A 33 -6.77 7.24 13.91
C GLY A 33 -7.09 7.15 15.40
N GLU A 34 -6.65 6.07 16.08
CA GLU A 34 -6.93 5.82 17.50
C GLU A 34 -6.16 6.80 18.41
N GLU A 35 -4.88 7.04 18.13
CA GLU A 35 -4.03 7.91 18.94
C GLU A 35 -4.26 9.42 18.72
N THR A 36 -4.76 9.81 17.53
CA THR A 36 -4.81 11.23 17.16
C THR A 36 -6.18 11.75 16.71
N GLY A 37 -7.12 10.87 16.43
CA GLY A 37 -8.39 11.22 15.76
C GLY A 37 -8.24 11.60 14.28
N VAL A 38 -7.04 11.49 13.69
CA VAL A 38 -6.79 11.84 12.29
C VAL A 38 -6.85 10.59 11.41
N HIS A 39 -7.74 10.60 10.43
CA HIS A 39 -7.77 9.57 9.40
C HIS A 39 -6.79 9.93 8.28
N VAL A 40 -5.92 8.99 7.94
CA VAL A 40 -4.88 9.19 6.93
C VAL A 40 -4.97 8.16 5.82
N ARG A 41 -4.45 8.49 4.65
CA ARG A 41 -3.99 7.53 3.65
C ARG A 41 -2.47 7.54 3.60
N LEU A 42 -1.87 6.39 3.41
CA LEU A 42 -0.41 6.26 3.32
C LEU A 42 0.09 6.69 1.94
N THR A 43 1.34 7.14 1.92
CA THR A 43 2.11 7.37 0.70
C THR A 43 3.40 6.57 0.75
N ALA A 44 4.58 7.21 0.87
CA ALA A 44 5.84 6.48 0.86
C ALA A 44 6.11 5.76 2.19
N GLY A 45 6.53 4.50 2.11
CA GLY A 45 7.16 3.79 3.21
C GLY A 45 8.53 4.39 3.53
N LEU A 46 8.91 4.41 4.79
CA LEU A 46 10.19 4.92 5.29
C LEU A 46 11.09 3.76 5.71
N THR A 47 12.33 4.07 6.02
CA THR A 47 13.27 3.07 6.52
C THR A 47 12.76 2.49 7.85
N PRO A 48 12.55 1.17 7.95
CA PRO A 48 12.06 0.57 9.17
C PRO A 48 13.15 0.57 10.25
N LEU A 49 12.75 0.85 11.48
CA LEU A 49 13.63 0.77 12.64
C LEU A 49 13.68 -0.66 13.19
N ARG A 50 14.87 -1.09 13.59
CA ARG A 50 15.09 -2.39 14.23
C ARG A 50 15.92 -2.20 15.50
N TYR A 51 15.38 -2.64 16.62
CA TYR A 51 16.09 -2.59 17.89
C TYR A 51 15.77 -3.80 18.78
N PRO A 52 16.72 -4.22 19.64
CA PRO A 52 16.49 -5.32 20.55
C PRO A 52 15.52 -4.92 21.67
N VAL A 53 14.58 -5.82 21.98
CA VAL A 53 13.71 -5.73 23.16
C VAL A 53 13.73 -7.08 23.85
N ALA A 54 14.31 -7.13 25.04
CA ALA A 54 14.60 -8.37 25.74
C ALA A 54 15.39 -9.36 24.86
N GLN A 55 14.80 -10.53 24.54
CA GLN A 55 15.45 -11.56 23.70
C GLN A 55 14.98 -11.54 22.24
N THR A 56 14.23 -10.51 21.81
CA THR A 56 13.65 -10.43 20.46
C THR A 56 14.06 -9.13 19.79
N MET A 57 14.04 -9.14 18.44
CA MET A 57 14.20 -7.92 17.64
C MET A 57 12.82 -7.33 17.33
N LYS A 58 12.58 -6.10 17.78
CA LYS A 58 11.40 -5.34 17.40
C LYS A 58 11.65 -4.67 16.06
N LEU A 59 10.70 -4.80 15.15
CA LEU A 59 10.64 -4.10 13.86
C LEU A 59 9.51 -3.09 13.92
N VAL A 60 9.80 -1.82 13.62
CA VAL A 60 8.81 -0.76 13.47
C VAL A 60 8.88 -0.25 12.04
N SER A 61 7.79 -0.40 11.31
CA SER A 61 7.65 0.08 9.94
C SER A 61 6.94 1.43 9.95
N TRP A 62 7.40 2.35 9.11
CA TRP A 62 6.95 3.73 9.08
C TRP A 62 6.48 4.14 7.69
N TRP A 63 5.52 5.03 7.63
CA TRP A 63 5.00 5.61 6.39
C TRP A 63 4.73 7.11 6.55
N VAL A 64 4.81 7.81 5.45
CA VAL A 64 4.26 9.16 5.35
C VAL A 64 2.75 9.05 5.17
N GLY A 65 1.99 9.68 6.07
CA GLY A 65 0.52 9.76 6.00
C GLY A 65 0.04 11.11 5.51
N ILE A 66 -0.98 11.12 4.66
CA ILE A 66 -1.71 12.33 4.24
C ILE A 66 -3.06 12.33 4.95
N PRO A 67 -3.39 13.37 5.75
CA PRO A 67 -4.70 13.45 6.39
C PRO A 67 -5.81 13.61 5.34
N ILE A 68 -6.91 12.86 5.53
CA ILE A 68 -8.12 12.90 4.70
C ILE A 68 -9.34 13.41 5.47
N SER A 69 -9.38 13.17 6.75
CA SER A 69 -10.38 13.71 7.67
C SER A 69 -9.85 13.69 9.11
N SER A 70 -10.52 14.36 10.01
CA SER A 70 -10.19 14.30 11.43
C SER A 70 -11.45 14.37 12.28
N THR A 71 -11.41 13.68 13.41
CA THR A 71 -12.32 13.84 14.54
C THR A 71 -11.58 14.50 15.70
N GLU A 72 -12.28 14.91 16.71
CA GLU A 72 -11.64 15.42 17.93
C GLU A 72 -10.85 14.29 18.61
N HIS A 73 -9.60 14.57 18.98
CA HIS A 73 -8.81 13.65 19.78
C HIS A 73 -9.43 13.49 21.18
N ARG A 74 -9.57 12.25 21.62
CA ARG A 74 -10.05 11.92 22.97
C ARG A 74 -8.89 11.41 23.80
N PRO A 75 -8.38 12.20 24.76
CA PRO A 75 -7.30 11.78 25.65
C PRO A 75 -7.63 10.48 26.35
N ASN A 76 -6.63 9.59 26.46
CA ASN A 76 -6.74 8.33 27.16
C ASN A 76 -5.45 8.00 27.93
N ALA A 77 -5.35 6.82 28.56
CA ALA A 77 -4.18 6.44 29.33
C ALA A 77 -2.92 6.18 28.47
N GLU A 78 -3.06 5.95 27.17
CA GLU A 78 -1.95 5.70 26.25
C GLU A 78 -1.45 7.01 25.62
N VAL A 79 -2.38 7.90 25.19
CA VAL A 79 -2.10 9.19 24.58
C VAL A 79 -3.00 10.24 25.20
N ASP A 80 -2.44 11.18 25.94
CA ASP A 80 -3.18 12.30 26.53
C ASP A 80 -3.18 13.55 25.67
N GLN A 81 -2.19 13.71 24.77
CA GLN A 81 -2.11 14.85 23.85
C GLN A 81 -1.70 14.40 22.44
N ALA A 82 -2.40 14.88 21.42
CA ALA A 82 -2.05 14.78 20.01
C ALA A 82 -2.03 16.16 19.39
N THR A 83 -0.91 16.57 18.78
CA THR A 83 -0.74 17.94 18.31
C THR A 83 -0.02 18.06 16.98
N TRP A 84 -0.48 19.00 16.17
CA TRP A 84 0.23 19.45 14.98
C TRP A 84 1.30 20.47 15.35
N MET A 85 2.50 20.29 14.82
CA MET A 85 3.56 21.31 14.97
C MET A 85 4.45 21.36 13.73
N SER A 86 5.24 22.45 13.63
CA SER A 86 6.24 22.56 12.57
C SER A 86 7.31 21.48 12.72
N VAL A 87 7.95 21.10 11.61
CA VAL A 87 9.03 20.08 11.59
C VAL A 87 10.13 20.47 12.58
N ASP A 88 10.60 21.71 12.56
CA ASP A 88 11.69 22.19 13.43
C ASP A 88 11.33 22.06 14.92
N LYS A 89 10.08 22.31 15.28
CA LYS A 89 9.60 22.12 16.65
C LYS A 89 9.51 20.64 16.99
N ALA A 90 8.98 19.81 16.10
CA ALA A 90 8.87 18.37 16.29
C ALA A 90 10.24 17.72 16.50
N LEU A 91 11.25 18.09 15.70
CA LEU A 91 12.63 17.60 15.84
C LEU A 91 13.26 17.94 17.20
N LYS A 92 12.83 19.02 17.85
CA LYS A 92 13.31 19.41 19.18
C LYS A 92 12.56 18.71 20.32
N VAL A 93 11.28 18.39 20.09
CA VAL A 93 10.37 17.85 21.11
C VAL A 93 10.36 16.33 21.13
N LEU A 94 10.51 15.65 19.98
CA LEU A 94 10.59 14.20 19.92
C LEU A 94 11.66 13.65 20.85
N THR A 95 11.29 12.74 21.71
CA THR A 95 12.16 12.20 22.76
C THR A 95 13.27 11.31 22.18
N TYR A 96 12.94 10.50 21.16
CA TYR A 96 13.85 9.48 20.61
C TYR A 96 14.59 10.00 19.38
N SER A 97 15.90 9.74 19.32
CA SER A 97 16.75 10.14 18.18
C SER A 97 16.36 9.43 16.88
N ASP A 98 16.04 8.15 16.97
CA ASP A 98 15.62 7.35 15.83
C ASP A 98 14.31 7.85 15.19
N GLU A 99 13.36 8.33 15.99
CA GLU A 99 12.14 8.96 15.46
C GLU A 99 12.42 10.33 14.82
N ARG A 100 13.44 11.06 15.28
CA ARG A 100 13.90 12.29 14.60
C ARG A 100 14.49 11.97 13.22
N GLU A 101 15.23 10.86 13.11
CA GLU A 101 15.77 10.40 11.81
C GLU A 101 14.64 9.99 10.85
N VAL A 102 13.62 9.27 11.33
CA VAL A 102 12.41 8.95 10.55
C VAL A 102 11.71 10.22 10.08
N LEU A 103 11.54 11.23 10.93
CA LEU A 103 10.95 12.51 10.55
C LEU A 103 11.80 13.24 9.51
N ALA A 104 13.12 13.25 9.66
CA ALA A 104 14.05 13.88 8.71
C ALA A 104 13.98 13.18 7.33
N GLU A 105 13.95 11.83 7.30
CA GLU A 105 13.75 11.07 6.07
C GLU A 105 12.41 11.44 5.40
N ALA A 106 11.33 11.48 6.16
CA ALA A 106 9.99 11.82 5.65
C ALA A 106 9.94 13.23 5.00
N VAL A 107 10.61 14.19 5.61
CA VAL A 107 10.68 15.58 5.10
C VAL A 107 11.53 15.69 3.83
N GLY A 108 12.57 14.87 3.71
CA GLY A 108 13.44 14.81 2.53
C GLY A 108 12.79 14.17 1.31
N LEU A 109 11.68 13.47 1.45
CA LEU A 109 10.99 12.83 0.34
C LEU A 109 10.07 13.81 -0.41
N PRO A 110 10.03 13.76 -1.74
CA PRO A 110 9.03 14.49 -2.51
C PRO A 110 7.63 13.92 -2.22
N ARG A 111 6.61 14.72 -2.46
CA ARG A 111 5.22 14.24 -2.38
C ARG A 111 5.00 13.17 -3.44
N THR A 112 4.58 11.98 -3.01
CA THR A 112 4.36 10.84 -3.89
C THR A 112 2.90 10.40 -3.94
N THR A 113 2.56 9.66 -5.01
CA THR A 113 1.25 9.03 -5.20
C THR A 113 1.47 7.54 -5.48
N PRO A 114 0.81 6.62 -4.77
CA PRO A 114 0.98 5.19 -5.00
C PRO A 114 0.30 4.70 -6.28
N LEU A 115 1.06 3.95 -7.09
CA LEU A 115 0.57 3.06 -8.14
C LEU A 115 0.84 1.62 -7.67
N ILE A 116 -0.23 0.86 -7.43
CA ILE A 116 -0.14 -0.50 -6.88
C ILE A 116 -0.31 -1.52 -8.01
N ILE A 117 0.74 -2.29 -8.30
CA ILE A 117 0.71 -3.35 -9.31
C ILE A 117 0.50 -4.69 -8.60
N ILE A 118 -0.58 -5.40 -8.96
CA ILE A 118 -1.04 -6.59 -8.27
C ILE A 118 -1.01 -7.79 -9.22
N ARG A 119 -0.38 -8.88 -8.79
CA ARG A 119 -0.65 -10.17 -9.42
C ARG A 119 -2.01 -10.68 -8.95
N HIS A 120 -2.89 -11.09 -9.89
CA HIS A 120 -4.21 -11.62 -9.53
C HIS A 120 -4.15 -12.67 -8.41
N ALA A 121 -5.17 -12.72 -7.56
CA ALA A 121 -5.32 -13.73 -6.51
C ALA A 121 -5.43 -15.16 -7.09
N LYS A 122 -5.24 -16.18 -6.27
CA LYS A 122 -5.20 -17.59 -6.71
C LYS A 122 -6.46 -17.98 -7.48
N ALA A 123 -6.32 -18.26 -8.79
CA ALA A 123 -7.40 -18.76 -9.64
C ALA A 123 -7.61 -20.29 -9.44
N LYS A 124 -8.71 -20.82 -9.96
CA LYS A 124 -8.92 -22.27 -10.10
C LYS A 124 -7.78 -22.91 -10.91
N SER A 125 -7.53 -24.22 -10.75
CA SER A 125 -6.52 -24.91 -11.56
C SER A 125 -6.89 -24.91 -13.03
N ARG A 126 -5.88 -24.78 -13.92
CA ARG A 126 -6.06 -24.94 -15.36
C ARG A 126 -6.45 -26.38 -15.74
N GLU A 127 -5.93 -27.36 -15.03
CA GLU A 127 -6.18 -28.79 -15.27
C GLU A 127 -7.66 -29.18 -15.12
N THR A 128 -8.38 -28.50 -14.22
CA THR A 128 -9.80 -28.79 -13.94
C THR A 128 -10.76 -27.78 -14.58
N TRP A 129 -10.24 -26.80 -15.33
CA TRP A 129 -11.04 -25.75 -15.95
C TRP A 129 -11.27 -26.02 -17.43
N ILE A 130 -12.53 -26.32 -17.81
CA ILE A 130 -12.93 -26.75 -19.17
C ILE A 130 -13.37 -25.61 -20.10
N LYS A 131 -13.55 -24.39 -19.58
CA LYS A 131 -13.92 -23.20 -20.36
C LYS A 131 -12.68 -22.41 -20.79
N PRO A 132 -12.76 -21.44 -21.72
CA PRO A 132 -11.64 -20.58 -22.10
C PRO A 132 -10.93 -20.00 -20.88
N ASP A 133 -9.57 -19.93 -20.89
CA ASP A 133 -8.77 -19.49 -19.74
C ASP A 133 -9.07 -18.07 -19.25
N PRO A 134 -9.40 -17.09 -20.11
CA PRO A 134 -9.82 -15.76 -19.67
C PRO A 134 -11.03 -15.75 -18.72
N LEU A 135 -11.92 -16.75 -18.84
CA LEU A 135 -13.10 -16.89 -17.98
C LEU A 135 -12.83 -17.61 -16.66
N ARG A 136 -11.60 -18.08 -16.42
CA ARG A 136 -11.21 -18.83 -15.22
C ARG A 136 -11.26 -17.96 -13.97
N PRO A 137 -12.16 -18.27 -12.99
CA PRO A 137 -12.38 -17.43 -11.82
C PRO A 137 -11.38 -17.73 -10.69
N LEU A 138 -11.46 -16.95 -9.63
CA LEU A 138 -10.71 -17.18 -8.38
C LEU A 138 -11.14 -18.49 -7.71
N SER A 139 -10.17 -19.17 -7.12
CA SER A 139 -10.37 -20.32 -6.23
C SER A 139 -10.88 -19.86 -4.85
N ARG A 140 -11.23 -20.83 -3.97
CA ARG A 140 -11.55 -20.53 -2.56
C ARG A 140 -10.40 -19.82 -1.86
N LYS A 141 -9.14 -20.28 -2.04
CA LYS A 141 -7.93 -19.63 -1.51
C LYS A 141 -7.76 -18.21 -2.08
N GLY A 142 -8.01 -18.01 -3.38
CA GLY A 142 -7.96 -16.67 -3.97
C GLY A 142 -8.98 -15.72 -3.38
N LYS A 143 -10.21 -16.18 -3.09
CA LYS A 143 -11.23 -15.36 -2.42
C LYS A 143 -10.84 -14.97 -1.00
N GLN A 144 -10.10 -15.82 -0.27
CA GLN A 144 -9.55 -15.49 1.05
C GLN A 144 -8.45 -14.41 0.96
N GLN A 145 -7.64 -14.38 -0.10
CA GLN A 145 -6.62 -13.35 -0.30
C GLN A 145 -7.21 -11.95 -0.50
N LEU A 146 -8.48 -11.83 -0.90
CA LEU A 146 -9.09 -10.52 -1.17
C LEU A 146 -9.18 -9.62 0.07
N SER A 147 -9.22 -10.17 1.29
CA SER A 147 -9.21 -9.37 2.51
C SER A 147 -7.88 -8.64 2.70
N TYR A 148 -6.76 -9.31 2.44
CA TYR A 148 -5.43 -8.71 2.51
C TYR A 148 -5.22 -7.65 1.42
N ILE A 149 -5.63 -7.97 0.17
CA ILE A 149 -5.57 -7.02 -0.93
C ILE A 149 -6.38 -5.77 -0.59
N SER A 150 -7.61 -5.94 -0.05
CA SER A 150 -8.44 -4.80 0.35
C SER A 150 -7.79 -3.95 1.43
N GLN A 151 -7.13 -4.54 2.43
CA GLN A 151 -6.40 -3.79 3.45
C GLN A 151 -5.30 -2.90 2.84
N ILE A 152 -4.49 -3.44 1.91
CA ILE A 152 -3.47 -2.65 1.20
C ILE A 152 -4.12 -1.50 0.45
N LEU A 153 -5.11 -1.78 -0.40
CA LEU A 153 -5.74 -0.76 -1.23
C LEU A 153 -6.37 0.36 -0.40
N ASP A 154 -7.01 0.00 0.71
CA ASP A 154 -7.64 0.94 1.64
C ASP A 154 -6.60 1.80 2.35
N SER A 155 -5.53 1.20 2.88
CA SER A 155 -4.45 1.93 3.57
C SER A 155 -3.80 3.01 2.71
N PHE A 156 -3.68 2.76 1.39
CA PHE A 156 -3.13 3.73 0.45
C PHE A 156 -4.19 4.61 -0.23
N GLY A 157 -5.46 4.48 0.16
CA GLY A 157 -6.57 5.30 -0.33
C GLY A 157 -6.79 5.17 -1.83
N VAL A 158 -6.68 3.95 -2.38
CA VAL A 158 -6.84 3.70 -3.82
C VAL A 158 -8.24 4.09 -4.28
N ALA A 159 -8.34 4.97 -5.26
CA ALA A 159 -9.60 5.43 -5.81
C ALA A 159 -9.84 4.96 -7.25
N ASN A 160 -8.78 4.75 -8.03
CA ASN A 160 -8.89 4.24 -9.39
C ASN A 160 -8.40 2.79 -9.49
N LEU A 161 -9.15 1.99 -10.26
CA LEU A 161 -8.90 0.57 -10.43
C LEU A 161 -8.85 0.19 -11.90
N SER A 162 -7.76 -0.44 -12.32
CA SER A 162 -7.57 -0.97 -13.65
C SER A 162 -7.19 -2.45 -13.63
N SER A 163 -7.50 -3.20 -14.66
CA SER A 163 -7.29 -4.64 -14.69
C SER A 163 -7.14 -5.17 -16.11
N SER A 164 -6.38 -6.25 -16.25
CA SER A 164 -6.60 -7.20 -17.34
C SER A 164 -8.08 -7.58 -17.41
N SER A 165 -8.61 -7.76 -18.62
CA SER A 165 -10.02 -8.15 -18.83
C SER A 165 -10.33 -9.59 -18.36
N SER A 166 -9.35 -10.40 -18.01
CA SER A 166 -9.55 -11.77 -17.50
C SER A 166 -10.31 -11.78 -16.17
N THR A 167 -11.27 -12.68 -16.05
CA THR A 167 -12.17 -12.82 -14.89
C THR A 167 -11.43 -12.82 -13.54
N ARG A 168 -10.30 -13.56 -13.44
CA ARG A 168 -9.51 -13.65 -12.20
C ARG A 168 -8.89 -12.32 -11.77
N CYS A 169 -8.49 -11.47 -12.72
CA CYS A 169 -7.94 -10.15 -12.43
C CYS A 169 -9.03 -9.18 -11.99
N VAL A 170 -10.14 -9.14 -12.73
CA VAL A 170 -11.31 -8.31 -12.36
C VAL A 170 -11.82 -8.70 -10.96
N GLN A 171 -12.00 -10.00 -10.68
CA GLN A 171 -12.45 -10.48 -9.38
C GLN A 171 -11.49 -10.14 -8.24
N THR A 172 -10.19 -10.00 -8.53
CA THR A 172 -9.19 -9.60 -7.52
C THR A 172 -9.45 -8.21 -6.98
N LEU A 173 -9.90 -7.28 -7.82
CA LEU A 173 -10.18 -5.90 -7.43
C LEU A 173 -11.65 -5.65 -7.06
N GLN A 174 -12.57 -6.50 -7.52
CA GLN A 174 -14.02 -6.25 -7.47
C GLN A 174 -14.57 -6.12 -6.04
N ARG A 175 -13.99 -6.84 -5.06
CA ARG A 175 -14.41 -6.71 -3.66
C ARG A 175 -14.16 -5.31 -3.14
N TYR A 176 -12.96 -4.79 -3.36
CA TYR A 176 -12.57 -3.45 -2.95
C TYR A 176 -13.31 -2.38 -3.76
N ALA A 177 -13.45 -2.57 -5.08
CA ALA A 177 -14.23 -1.66 -5.93
C ALA A 177 -15.65 -1.43 -5.38
N LYS A 178 -16.32 -2.50 -4.94
CA LYS A 178 -17.66 -2.41 -4.33
C LYS A 178 -17.66 -1.62 -3.02
N SER A 179 -16.66 -1.77 -2.15
CA SER A 179 -16.59 -1.05 -0.87
C SER A 179 -16.46 0.47 -1.06
N ILE A 180 -15.74 0.90 -2.09
CA ILE A 180 -15.57 2.33 -2.42
C ILE A 180 -16.54 2.85 -3.50
N ARG A 181 -17.52 2.03 -3.92
CA ARG A 181 -18.51 2.36 -4.98
C ARG A 181 -17.87 2.76 -6.31
N ALA A 182 -16.70 2.18 -6.64
CA ALA A 182 -15.99 2.41 -7.90
C ALA A 182 -16.19 1.26 -8.89
N SER A 183 -15.88 1.50 -10.16
CA SER A 183 -15.78 0.48 -11.20
C SER A 183 -14.33 0.05 -11.43
N VAL A 184 -14.14 -1.15 -11.98
CA VAL A 184 -12.84 -1.64 -12.43
C VAL A 184 -12.78 -1.42 -13.95
N ALA A 185 -11.93 -0.50 -14.41
CA ALA A 185 -11.63 -0.34 -15.83
C ALA A 185 -10.84 -1.55 -16.34
N THR A 186 -11.17 -2.07 -17.51
CA THR A 186 -10.48 -3.23 -18.06
C THR A 186 -9.76 -2.89 -19.36
N THR A 187 -8.61 -3.51 -19.57
CA THR A 187 -7.85 -3.38 -20.80
C THR A 187 -7.30 -4.74 -21.26
N PRO A 188 -7.42 -5.07 -22.56
CA PRO A 188 -6.86 -6.30 -23.10
C PRO A 188 -5.33 -6.31 -23.16
N CYS A 189 -4.67 -5.15 -23.24
CA CYS A 189 -3.21 -5.10 -23.30
C CYS A 189 -2.48 -5.68 -22.05
N LEU A 190 -3.21 -5.91 -20.96
CA LEU A 190 -2.71 -6.55 -19.74
C LEU A 190 -3.09 -8.04 -19.62
N THR A 191 -3.67 -8.66 -20.65
CA THR A 191 -3.96 -10.10 -20.69
C THR A 191 -2.72 -10.90 -21.12
N GLU A 192 -2.70 -12.20 -20.83
CA GLU A 192 -1.62 -13.10 -21.27
C GLU A 192 -1.60 -13.23 -22.81
N GLU A 193 -2.77 -13.14 -23.44
CA GLU A 193 -2.98 -13.36 -24.88
C GLU A 193 -2.66 -12.13 -25.74
N GLU A 194 -2.95 -10.93 -25.26
CA GLU A 194 -2.86 -9.70 -26.07
C GLU A 194 -1.74 -8.74 -25.64
N SER A 195 -1.03 -9.08 -24.55
CA SER A 195 0.10 -8.29 -24.10
C SER A 195 1.27 -8.33 -25.09
N SER A 196 1.90 -7.20 -25.26
CA SER A 196 3.21 -7.09 -25.91
C SER A 196 4.00 -5.98 -25.23
N GLU A 197 5.31 -6.04 -25.32
CA GLU A 197 6.21 -5.05 -24.69
C GLU A 197 5.78 -3.62 -25.06
N LYS A 198 5.56 -3.34 -26.35
CA LYS A 198 5.14 -2.02 -26.83
C LYS A 198 3.82 -1.56 -26.19
N LYS A 199 2.78 -2.44 -26.17
CA LYS A 199 1.46 -2.09 -25.64
C LYS A 199 1.51 -1.86 -24.12
N VAL A 200 2.20 -2.75 -23.39
CA VAL A 200 2.31 -2.67 -21.94
C VAL A 200 3.13 -1.45 -21.53
N ASN A 201 4.23 -1.18 -22.23
CA ASN A 201 5.07 -0.01 -21.95
C ASN A 201 4.30 1.29 -22.16
N SER A 202 3.62 1.47 -23.30
CA SER A 202 2.78 2.65 -23.53
C SER A 202 1.72 2.82 -22.45
N TYR A 203 0.97 1.75 -22.15
CA TYR A 203 -0.08 1.80 -21.15
C TYR A 203 0.44 2.15 -19.75
N MET A 204 1.54 1.53 -19.30
CA MET A 204 2.09 1.77 -17.97
C MET A 204 2.74 3.14 -17.83
N SER A 205 3.38 3.66 -18.89
CA SER A 205 3.95 5.01 -18.92
C SER A 205 2.85 6.07 -18.84
N ASP A 206 1.77 5.93 -19.63
CA ASP A 206 0.63 6.82 -19.61
C ASP A 206 -0.07 6.78 -18.23
N LEU A 207 -0.26 5.57 -17.67
CA LEU A 207 -0.86 5.40 -16.36
C LEU A 207 -0.02 6.06 -15.26
N ALA A 208 1.30 5.88 -15.28
CA ALA A 208 2.20 6.49 -14.31
C ALA A 208 2.16 8.02 -14.38
N HIS A 209 2.15 8.58 -15.59
CA HIS A 209 2.01 10.02 -15.78
C HIS A 209 0.67 10.55 -15.23
N VAL A 210 -0.44 9.87 -15.54
CA VAL A 210 -1.76 10.24 -15.03
C VAL A 210 -1.84 10.15 -13.51
N VAL A 211 -1.30 9.09 -12.90
CA VAL A 211 -1.27 8.91 -11.44
C VAL A 211 -0.41 9.99 -10.76
N GLY A 212 0.76 10.27 -11.31
CA GLY A 212 1.66 11.31 -10.79
C GLY A 212 1.04 12.70 -10.84
N SER A 213 0.45 13.08 -11.97
CA SER A 213 -0.12 14.41 -12.19
C SER A 213 -1.46 14.61 -11.46
N SER A 214 -2.37 13.63 -11.50
CA SER A 214 -3.69 13.71 -10.84
C SER A 214 -3.62 13.58 -9.32
N ARG A 215 -2.56 12.99 -8.77
CA ARG A 215 -2.43 12.65 -7.35
C ARG A 215 -3.51 11.68 -6.83
N ILE A 216 -4.07 10.86 -7.71
CA ILE A 216 -5.09 9.87 -7.37
C ILE A 216 -4.43 8.48 -7.27
N PRO A 217 -4.38 7.87 -6.07
CA PRO A 217 -3.87 6.51 -5.90
C PRO A 217 -4.62 5.52 -6.77
N THR A 218 -3.87 4.68 -7.49
CA THR A 218 -4.41 3.77 -8.50
C THR A 218 -3.86 2.36 -8.30
N ALA A 219 -4.71 1.35 -8.50
CA ALA A 219 -4.27 -0.05 -8.54
C ALA A 219 -4.51 -0.66 -9.92
N VAL A 220 -3.56 -1.49 -10.35
CA VAL A 220 -3.63 -2.23 -11.62
C VAL A 220 -3.35 -3.72 -11.37
N CYS A 221 -4.22 -4.59 -11.90
CA CYS A 221 -4.11 -6.03 -11.72
C CYS A 221 -3.81 -6.75 -13.04
N SER A 222 -2.81 -7.64 -13.03
CA SER A 222 -2.43 -8.42 -14.20
C SER A 222 -1.90 -9.82 -13.82
N HIS A 223 -1.16 -10.47 -14.72
CA HIS A 223 -0.73 -11.85 -14.71
C HIS A 223 0.79 -11.99 -14.60
N ARG A 224 1.27 -13.13 -14.06
CA ARG A 224 2.71 -13.40 -13.94
C ARG A 224 3.51 -13.14 -15.22
N PRO A 225 3.09 -13.57 -16.42
CA PRO A 225 3.88 -13.32 -17.63
C PRO A 225 3.93 -11.84 -18.07
N VAL A 226 2.97 -11.01 -17.64
CA VAL A 226 2.88 -9.60 -18.03
C VAL A 226 3.60 -8.69 -17.04
N LEU A 227 3.74 -9.11 -15.78
CA LEU A 227 4.37 -8.31 -14.71
C LEU A 227 5.80 -7.83 -15.06
N PRO A 228 6.70 -8.66 -15.63
CA PRO A 228 8.03 -8.18 -16.01
C PRO A 228 8.00 -7.02 -17.00
N LEU A 229 7.05 -7.02 -17.95
CA LEU A 229 6.85 -5.91 -18.89
C LEU A 229 6.34 -4.65 -18.18
N MET A 230 5.44 -4.80 -17.20
CA MET A 230 4.95 -3.69 -16.38
C MET A 230 6.06 -3.10 -15.49
N PHE A 231 6.92 -3.95 -14.94
CA PHE A 231 8.06 -3.52 -14.13
C PHE A 231 9.10 -2.80 -14.96
N SER A 232 9.45 -3.34 -16.12
CA SER A 232 10.38 -2.73 -17.07
C SER A 232 9.92 -1.32 -17.48
N ALA A 233 8.62 -1.16 -17.78
CA ALA A 233 8.03 0.12 -18.17
C ALA A 233 8.18 1.23 -17.10
N LEU A 234 8.28 0.84 -15.83
CA LEU A 234 8.46 1.76 -14.69
C LEU A 234 9.90 1.74 -14.12
N SER A 235 10.84 1.07 -14.79
CA SER A 235 12.22 0.87 -14.31
C SER A 235 12.28 0.22 -12.91
N LEU A 236 11.32 -0.64 -12.60
CA LEU A 236 11.33 -1.44 -11.38
C LEU A 236 12.23 -2.66 -11.55
N PRO A 237 12.88 -3.15 -10.48
CA PRO A 237 13.63 -4.40 -10.53
C PRO A 237 12.70 -5.58 -10.86
N ASP A 238 13.22 -6.55 -11.60
CA ASP A 238 12.50 -7.80 -11.84
C ASP A 238 12.32 -8.55 -10.50
N HIS A 239 11.10 -8.95 -10.23
CA HIS A 239 10.73 -9.63 -8.99
C HIS A 239 9.52 -10.54 -9.19
N GLU A 240 9.61 -11.78 -8.77
CA GLU A 240 8.50 -12.72 -8.86
C GLU A 240 7.48 -12.46 -7.73
N LEU A 241 6.30 -11.93 -8.09
CA LEU A 241 5.18 -11.81 -7.16
C LEU A 241 4.43 -13.14 -7.03
N ALA A 242 4.14 -13.56 -5.81
CA ALA A 242 3.16 -14.63 -5.56
C ALA A 242 1.73 -14.18 -5.91
N THR A 243 0.78 -15.11 -6.07
CA THR A 243 -0.63 -14.75 -6.33
C THR A 243 -1.21 -13.93 -5.19
N GLY A 244 -1.81 -12.78 -5.49
CA GLY A 244 -2.35 -11.84 -4.53
C GLY A 244 -1.32 -10.89 -3.90
N SER A 245 -0.03 -11.04 -4.24
CA SER A 245 1.03 -10.10 -3.84
C SER A 245 1.07 -8.88 -4.75
N CYS A 246 1.67 -7.80 -4.28
CA CYS A 246 1.78 -6.56 -5.02
C CYS A 246 3.11 -5.84 -4.77
N VAL A 247 3.43 -4.95 -5.70
CA VAL A 247 4.42 -3.88 -5.52
C VAL A 247 3.71 -2.54 -5.53
N ILE A 248 4.13 -1.63 -4.67
CA ILE A 248 3.67 -0.25 -4.63
C ILE A 248 4.81 0.62 -5.16
N ALA A 249 4.58 1.24 -6.30
CA ALA A 249 5.46 2.25 -6.86
C ALA A 249 4.98 3.64 -6.42
N HIS A 250 5.79 4.35 -5.65
CA HIS A 250 5.51 5.70 -5.20
C HIS A 250 6.01 6.70 -6.25
N LEU A 251 5.07 7.31 -6.96
CA LEU A 251 5.34 8.19 -8.08
C LEU A 251 5.39 9.66 -7.66
N ASP A 252 6.36 10.40 -8.15
CA ASP A 252 6.35 11.87 -8.06
C ASP A 252 5.31 12.51 -9.02
N GLY A 253 5.27 13.83 -9.09
CA GLY A 253 4.33 14.56 -9.94
C GLY A 253 4.51 14.36 -11.44
N SER A 254 5.68 13.88 -11.87
CA SER A 254 5.97 13.57 -13.27
C SER A 254 5.60 12.12 -13.67
N GLY A 255 5.30 11.27 -12.68
CA GLY A 255 5.08 9.84 -12.86
C GLY A 255 6.34 8.99 -12.70
N LYS A 256 7.46 9.60 -12.27
CA LYS A 256 8.71 8.87 -12.01
C LYS A 256 8.63 8.15 -10.66
N VAL A 257 9.09 6.91 -10.61
CA VAL A 257 9.19 6.13 -9.37
C VAL A 257 10.28 6.69 -8.48
N VAL A 258 9.92 7.06 -7.26
CA VAL A 258 10.82 7.57 -6.21
C VAL A 258 11.19 6.47 -5.23
N ARG A 259 10.23 5.60 -4.91
CA ARG A 259 10.39 4.52 -3.92
C ARG A 259 9.47 3.36 -4.26
N THR A 260 9.81 2.17 -3.75
CA THR A 260 9.00 0.94 -3.95
C THR A 260 8.83 0.19 -2.64
N GLU A 261 7.69 -0.49 -2.50
CA GLU A 261 7.40 -1.41 -1.40
C GLU A 261 6.86 -2.73 -1.97
N TRP A 262 7.33 -3.86 -1.43
CA TRP A 262 6.90 -5.19 -1.84
C TRP A 262 6.05 -5.82 -0.73
N HIS A 263 4.82 -6.18 -1.05
CA HIS A 263 3.88 -6.78 -0.12
C HIS A 263 3.52 -8.19 -0.56
N ASP A 264 3.97 -9.18 0.19
CA ASP A 264 3.70 -10.59 -0.08
C ASP A 264 2.59 -11.11 0.84
N THR A 265 1.46 -11.48 0.25
CA THR A 265 0.32 -12.06 0.97
C THR A 265 0.59 -13.44 1.58
N LEU A 266 1.71 -14.09 1.22
CA LEU A 266 2.12 -15.38 1.78
C LEU A 266 2.96 -15.24 3.06
N ARG A 267 3.50 -14.06 3.35
CA ARG A 267 4.35 -13.81 4.53
C ARG A 267 3.60 -13.37 5.78
N VAL A 268 2.29 -13.22 5.72
CA VAL A 268 1.47 -13.07 6.94
C VAL A 268 1.42 -14.44 7.62
N LYS A 269 2.56 -14.89 8.14
CA LYS A 269 2.62 -16.00 9.07
C LYS A 269 2.12 -15.51 10.42
N GLN A 270 1.19 -16.27 10.93
CA GLN A 270 0.60 -16.24 12.25
C GLN A 270 1.62 -16.00 13.36
#